data_c1fd65ad8c49811b21d613768301f1f5
#
_entry.id   c1fd65ad8c49811b21d613768301f1f5
#
_cell.length_a   1.000
_cell.length_b   1.000
_cell.length_c   1.000
_cell.angle_alpha   90.00
_cell.angle_beta   90.00
_cell.angle_gamma   90.00
#
_symmetry.space_group_name_H-M   'P 1'
#
loop_
_entity.id
_entity.type
_entity.pdbx_description
1 polymer ?
#
loop_
_entity_poly.entity_id
_entity_poly.type
_entity_poly.pdbx_seq_one_letter_code
_entity_poly.pdbx_strand_id
1 'polypeptide(L)'
;MARIPVLKSPDQLTGEARRIAEKIVDTRKSLEGPFSVWMHAPEWAERVAHLGALVRWEGTLEPRIRTLAALVVGRHFQAQYVWGIQGVIGAERNVPRSTIDAIRDDRADGIPPEDLQIIDFARQLLRANRVDEPLARAIVERLGPDEYVQLTTCIGYYAMLAMTVNGVELAPNPKHESLKA
;
A
#
# COMPACT_ATOMS: atom_id res chain seq x y z
N MET A 1 -6.62 12.74 16.55
CA MET A 1 -6.33 11.59 17.45
C MET A 1 -7.05 10.38 16.87
N ALA A 2 -6.44 9.19 16.84
CA ALA A 2 -7.11 8.02 16.29
C ALA A 2 -8.44 7.75 17.03
N ARG A 3 -9.46 7.29 16.28
CA ARG A 3 -10.84 7.04 16.80
C ARG A 3 -10.93 5.84 17.75
N ILE A 4 -9.95 4.94 17.69
CA ILE A 4 -9.84 3.78 18.57
C ILE A 4 -8.42 3.71 19.15
N PRO A 5 -8.20 3.00 20.27
CA PRO A 5 -6.86 2.84 20.84
C PRO A 5 -5.86 2.27 19.84
N VAL A 6 -4.63 2.77 19.87
CA VAL A 6 -3.53 2.31 19.03
C VAL A 6 -2.66 1.35 19.83
N LEU A 7 -2.64 0.08 19.43
CA LEU A 7 -1.93 -1.01 20.11
C LEU A 7 -0.54 -1.16 19.49
N LYS A 8 0.50 -0.64 20.15
CA LYS A 8 1.86 -0.55 19.59
C LYS A 8 2.80 -1.67 20.03
N SER A 9 2.40 -2.45 21.04
CA SER A 9 3.23 -3.53 21.59
C SER A 9 2.39 -4.77 21.88
N PRO A 10 2.93 -5.99 21.65
CA PRO A 10 2.31 -7.24 22.11
C PRO A 10 1.99 -7.24 23.60
N ASP A 11 2.71 -6.48 24.43
CA ASP A 11 2.50 -6.40 25.89
C ASP A 11 1.16 -5.75 26.26
N GLN A 12 0.52 -5.03 25.34
CA GLN A 12 -0.83 -4.50 25.53
C GLN A 12 -1.93 -5.53 25.29
N LEU A 13 -1.56 -6.76 24.94
CA LEU A 13 -2.44 -7.85 24.54
C LEU A 13 -2.22 -9.09 25.42
N THR A 14 -3.20 -9.99 25.44
CA THR A 14 -3.13 -11.25 26.20
C THR A 14 -3.56 -12.43 25.33
N GLY A 15 -3.24 -13.65 25.77
CA GLY A 15 -3.68 -14.89 25.13
C GLY A 15 -3.32 -14.98 23.64
N GLU A 16 -4.29 -15.41 22.82
CA GLU A 16 -4.09 -15.58 21.38
C GLU A 16 -3.75 -14.28 20.65
N ALA A 17 -4.37 -13.16 21.03
CA ALA A 17 -4.08 -11.86 20.44
C ALA A 17 -2.61 -11.46 20.60
N ARG A 18 -2.02 -11.74 21.77
CA ARG A 18 -0.59 -11.52 22.01
C ARG A 18 0.28 -12.38 21.11
N ARG A 19 -0.02 -13.67 20.99
CA ARG A 19 0.74 -14.60 20.12
C ARG A 19 0.71 -14.16 18.64
N ILE A 20 -0.44 -13.72 18.16
CA ILE A 20 -0.58 -13.18 16.81
C ILE A 20 0.26 -11.90 16.64
N ALA A 21 0.19 -10.99 17.61
CA ALA A 21 0.98 -9.76 17.58
C ALA A 21 2.49 -10.03 17.56
N GLU A 22 2.97 -10.99 18.35
CA GLU A 22 4.38 -11.40 18.37
C GLU A 22 4.82 -11.93 17.00
N LYS A 23 4.04 -12.82 16.34
CA LYS A 23 4.31 -13.27 14.96
C LYS A 23 4.37 -12.12 13.94
N ILE A 24 3.46 -11.15 14.07
CA ILE A 24 3.45 -9.97 13.21
C ILE A 24 4.71 -9.13 13.43
N VAL A 25 5.13 -8.93 14.66
CA VAL A 25 6.37 -8.20 15.00
C VAL A 25 7.60 -8.94 14.48
N ASP A 26 7.66 -10.25 14.57
CA ASP A 26 8.80 -11.04 14.05
C ASP A 26 9.04 -10.79 12.56
N THR A 27 7.97 -10.73 11.77
CA THR A 27 8.04 -10.52 10.32
C THR A 27 8.17 -9.05 9.93
N ARG A 28 7.49 -8.13 10.64
CA ARG A 28 7.36 -6.71 10.27
C ARG A 28 8.19 -5.76 11.12
N LYS A 29 8.82 -6.29 12.18
CA LYS A 29 9.64 -5.57 13.17
C LYS A 29 8.87 -4.56 14.03
N SER A 30 7.57 -4.39 13.79
CA SER A 30 6.71 -3.52 14.62
C SER A 30 5.22 -3.83 14.45
N LEU A 31 4.39 -3.36 15.38
CA LEU A 31 2.93 -3.27 15.25
C LEU A 31 2.47 -1.90 14.75
N GLU A 32 3.38 -1.05 14.26
CA GLU A 32 3.00 0.28 13.80
C GLU A 32 2.07 0.26 12.58
N GLY A 33 1.42 1.38 12.36
CA GLY A 33 0.51 1.56 11.23
C GLY A 33 -0.79 0.77 11.36
N PRO A 34 -1.31 0.23 10.25
CA PRO A 34 -2.61 -0.45 10.24
C PRO A 34 -2.69 -1.61 11.24
N PHE A 35 -1.59 -2.32 11.48
CA PHE A 35 -1.57 -3.43 12.43
C PHE A 35 -1.84 -3.00 13.86
N SER A 36 -1.46 -1.77 14.24
CA SER A 36 -1.74 -1.22 15.57
C SER A 36 -3.24 -1.09 15.87
N VAL A 37 -4.08 -1.06 14.85
CA VAL A 37 -5.54 -0.98 14.97
C VAL A 37 -6.21 -2.29 14.59
N TRP A 38 -5.65 -3.07 13.65
CA TRP A 38 -6.18 -4.41 13.34
C TRP A 38 -6.05 -5.39 14.49
N MET A 39 -5.15 -5.15 15.45
CA MET A 39 -5.06 -5.99 16.66
C MET A 39 -6.29 -5.95 17.55
N HIS A 40 -7.27 -5.06 17.32
CA HIS A 40 -8.61 -5.17 17.88
C HIS A 40 -9.43 -6.35 17.31
N ALA A 41 -9.00 -6.91 16.18
CA ALA A 41 -9.55 -8.08 15.53
C ALA A 41 -8.38 -9.03 15.13
N PRO A 42 -7.78 -9.77 16.07
CA PRO A 42 -6.50 -10.47 15.87
C PRO A 42 -6.51 -11.47 14.72
N GLU A 43 -7.59 -12.24 14.56
CA GLU A 43 -7.72 -13.19 13.44
C GLU A 43 -7.69 -12.49 12.06
N TRP A 44 -8.28 -11.31 11.95
CA TRP A 44 -8.21 -10.50 10.74
C TRP A 44 -6.79 -9.98 10.52
N ALA A 45 -6.15 -9.48 11.59
CA ALA A 45 -4.77 -9.03 11.53
C ALA A 45 -3.82 -10.12 11.01
N GLU A 46 -3.97 -11.35 11.49
CA GLU A 46 -3.15 -12.50 11.04
C GLU A 46 -3.33 -12.80 9.55
N ARG A 47 -4.59 -12.88 9.06
CA ARG A 47 -4.88 -13.14 7.65
C ARG A 47 -4.41 -12.02 6.73
N VAL A 48 -4.59 -10.77 7.16
CA VAL A 48 -4.08 -9.60 6.43
C VAL A 48 -2.55 -9.57 6.46
N ALA A 49 -1.91 -10.02 7.54
CA ALA A 49 -0.46 -10.12 7.60
C ALA A 49 0.06 -11.16 6.60
N HIS A 50 -0.59 -12.32 6.47
CA HIS A 50 -0.26 -13.34 5.47
C HIS A 50 -0.39 -12.80 4.04
N LEU A 51 -1.55 -12.22 3.68
CA LEU A 51 -1.73 -11.60 2.37
C LEU A 51 -0.68 -10.51 2.11
N GLY A 52 -0.42 -9.70 3.14
CA GLY A 52 0.57 -8.64 3.03
C GLY A 52 2.02 -9.13 2.90
N ALA A 53 2.35 -10.34 3.36
CA ALA A 53 3.65 -10.97 3.12
C ALA A 53 3.81 -11.32 1.64
N LEU A 54 2.81 -11.96 1.04
CA LEU A 54 2.76 -12.23 -0.41
C LEU A 54 2.90 -10.93 -1.22
N VAL A 55 2.08 -9.92 -0.92
CA VAL A 55 2.10 -8.65 -1.66
C VAL A 55 3.43 -7.91 -1.53
N ARG A 56 4.11 -7.98 -0.38
CA ARG A 56 5.29 -7.12 -0.12
C ARG A 56 6.63 -7.80 -0.35
N TRP A 57 6.72 -9.11 -0.14
CA TRP A 57 8.01 -9.79 -0.07
C TRP A 57 8.08 -11.13 -0.83
N GLU A 58 6.99 -11.89 -0.86
CA GLU A 58 7.01 -13.27 -1.34
C GLU A 58 6.55 -13.39 -2.80
N GLY A 59 5.74 -12.44 -3.29
CA GLY A 59 5.28 -12.42 -4.68
C GLY A 59 6.38 -12.04 -5.66
N THR A 60 6.20 -12.41 -6.93
CA THR A 60 7.17 -12.19 -8.02
C THR A 60 7.10 -10.78 -8.60
N LEU A 61 5.97 -10.07 -8.44
CA LEU A 61 5.79 -8.72 -8.98
C LEU A 61 6.92 -7.81 -8.51
N GLU A 62 7.54 -7.11 -9.45
CA GLU A 62 8.68 -6.25 -9.19
C GLU A 62 8.41 -5.24 -8.06
N PRO A 63 9.34 -5.09 -7.08
CA PRO A 63 9.16 -4.18 -5.94
C PRO A 63 8.87 -2.72 -6.32
N ARG A 64 9.43 -2.24 -7.43
CA ARG A 64 9.19 -0.90 -7.97
C ARG A 64 7.75 -0.75 -8.45
N ILE A 65 7.23 -1.72 -9.21
CA ILE A 65 5.84 -1.74 -9.70
C ILE A 65 4.85 -1.71 -8.54
N ARG A 66 5.10 -2.53 -7.51
CA ARG A 66 4.28 -2.52 -6.27
C ARG A 66 4.25 -1.15 -5.60
N THR A 67 5.39 -0.49 -5.56
CA THR A 67 5.51 0.83 -4.93
C THR A 67 4.77 1.91 -5.73
N LEU A 68 4.87 1.90 -7.05
CA LEU A 68 4.11 2.81 -7.92
C LEU A 68 2.60 2.64 -7.71
N ALA A 69 2.11 1.40 -7.73
CA ALA A 69 0.70 1.09 -7.46
C ALA A 69 0.26 1.59 -6.08
N ALA A 70 1.06 1.34 -5.04
CA ALA A 70 0.76 1.76 -3.67
C ALA A 70 0.77 3.29 -3.49
N LEU A 71 1.65 4.01 -4.19
CA LEU A 71 1.66 5.49 -4.21
C LEU A 71 0.36 6.03 -4.85
N VAL A 72 -0.06 5.46 -5.99
CA VAL A 72 -1.32 5.85 -6.63
C VAL A 72 -2.51 5.62 -5.70
N VAL A 73 -2.55 4.48 -5.01
CA VAL A 73 -3.60 4.19 -4.00
C VAL A 73 -3.55 5.21 -2.86
N GLY A 74 -2.37 5.48 -2.31
CA GLY A 74 -2.19 6.46 -1.24
C GLY A 74 -2.71 7.85 -1.64
N ARG A 75 -2.42 8.27 -2.88
CA ARG A 75 -2.91 9.53 -3.46
C ARG A 75 -4.42 9.52 -3.68
N HIS A 76 -4.97 8.44 -4.26
CA HIS A 76 -6.40 8.32 -4.57
C HIS A 76 -7.26 8.45 -3.29
N PHE A 77 -6.91 7.74 -2.24
CA PHE A 77 -7.63 7.75 -0.96
C PHE A 77 -7.21 8.89 -0.02
N GLN A 78 -6.31 9.79 -0.42
CA GLN A 78 -5.73 10.82 0.46
C GLN A 78 -5.15 10.22 1.76
N ALA A 79 -4.64 9.00 1.66
CA ALA A 79 -4.18 8.24 2.81
C ALA A 79 -2.75 8.65 3.21
N GLN A 80 -2.66 9.67 4.06
CA GLN A 80 -1.38 10.28 4.50
C GLN A 80 -0.39 9.25 5.03
N TYR A 81 -0.89 8.26 5.78
CA TYR A 81 -0.06 7.18 6.32
C TYR A 81 0.56 6.33 5.21
N VAL A 82 -0.26 5.87 4.24
CA VAL A 82 0.21 5.03 3.12
C VAL A 82 1.15 5.84 2.23
N TRP A 83 0.77 7.07 1.89
CA TRP A 83 1.59 7.97 1.07
C TRP A 83 2.98 8.18 1.67
N GLY A 84 3.05 8.57 2.94
CA GLY A 84 4.32 8.89 3.59
C GLY A 84 5.29 7.71 3.61
N ILE A 85 4.80 6.50 3.92
CA ILE A 85 5.65 5.29 3.91
C ILE A 85 6.06 4.93 2.49
N GLN A 86 5.12 4.95 1.52
CA GLN A 86 5.43 4.56 0.15
C GLN A 86 6.34 5.57 -0.55
N GLY A 87 6.31 6.84 -0.16
CA GLY A 87 7.26 7.85 -0.62
C GLY A 87 8.70 7.52 -0.23
N VAL A 88 8.93 7.09 1.02
CA VAL A 88 10.26 6.63 1.48
C VAL A 88 10.70 5.38 0.72
N ILE A 89 9.84 4.36 0.66
CA ILE A 89 10.11 3.11 -0.06
C ILE A 89 10.36 3.39 -1.56
N GLY A 90 9.65 4.35 -2.15
CA GLY A 90 9.84 4.76 -3.54
C GLY A 90 11.26 5.27 -3.81
N ALA A 91 11.77 6.11 -2.92
CA ALA A 91 13.15 6.59 -3.01
C ALA A 91 14.17 5.44 -2.90
N GLU A 92 13.97 4.50 -1.98
CA GLU A 92 14.79 3.29 -1.82
C GLU A 92 14.75 2.37 -3.05
N ARG A 93 13.64 2.38 -3.81
CA ARG A 93 13.42 1.59 -5.04
C ARG A 93 13.77 2.35 -6.31
N ASN A 94 14.47 3.46 -6.21
CA ASN A 94 14.89 4.30 -7.32
C ASN A 94 13.70 4.80 -8.18
N VAL A 95 12.53 5.03 -7.58
CA VAL A 95 11.45 5.76 -8.24
C VAL A 95 11.88 7.23 -8.33
N PRO A 96 11.96 7.84 -9.52
CA PRO A 96 12.37 9.23 -9.66
C PRO A 96 11.48 10.16 -8.82
N ARG A 97 12.07 11.16 -8.21
CA ARG A 97 11.33 12.16 -7.45
C ARG A 97 10.26 12.84 -8.32
N SER A 98 10.57 13.11 -9.58
CA SER A 98 9.62 13.65 -10.56
C SER A 98 8.38 12.77 -10.73
N THR A 99 8.56 11.43 -10.74
CA THR A 99 7.44 10.47 -10.82
C THR A 99 6.58 10.52 -9.55
N ILE A 100 7.19 10.55 -8.36
CA ILE A 100 6.45 10.68 -7.10
C ILE A 100 5.67 11.99 -7.06
N ASP A 101 6.29 13.12 -7.46
CA ASP A 101 5.63 14.41 -7.54
C ASP A 101 4.50 14.43 -8.57
N ALA A 102 4.68 13.79 -9.73
CA ALA A 102 3.63 13.66 -10.74
C ALA A 102 2.44 12.82 -10.25
N ILE A 103 2.67 11.74 -9.49
CA ILE A 103 1.59 10.98 -8.84
C ILE A 103 0.87 11.86 -7.81
N ARG A 104 1.61 12.60 -6.96
CA ARG A 104 1.03 13.51 -5.97
C ARG A 104 0.13 14.57 -6.61
N ASP A 105 0.61 15.17 -7.70
CA ASP A 105 -0.06 16.26 -8.38
C ASP A 105 -1.08 15.77 -9.43
N ASP A 106 -1.26 14.45 -9.53
CA ASP A 106 -2.16 13.77 -10.48
C ASP A 106 -1.87 14.11 -11.94
N ARG A 107 -0.60 14.22 -12.29
CA ARG A 107 -0.09 14.53 -13.65
C ARG A 107 0.43 13.27 -14.35
N ALA A 108 0.64 13.35 -15.66
CA ALA A 108 1.29 12.30 -16.46
C ALA A 108 2.66 12.73 -17.00
N ASP A 109 2.90 14.04 -17.11
CA ASP A 109 4.13 14.58 -17.66
C ASP A 109 5.36 14.29 -16.77
N GLY A 110 6.47 13.97 -17.40
CA GLY A 110 7.73 13.68 -16.72
C GLY A 110 7.82 12.27 -16.07
N ILE A 111 6.84 11.40 -16.34
CA ILE A 111 6.85 10.01 -15.92
C ILE A 111 7.43 9.14 -17.05
N PRO A 112 8.39 8.24 -16.77
CA PRO A 112 8.85 7.25 -17.74
C PRO A 112 7.68 6.43 -18.30
N PRO A 113 7.65 6.11 -19.62
CA PRO A 113 6.51 5.40 -20.23
C PRO A 113 6.15 4.09 -19.56
N GLU A 114 7.14 3.32 -19.12
CA GLU A 114 6.94 2.06 -18.41
C GLU A 114 6.31 2.22 -17.02
N ASP A 115 6.65 3.30 -16.32
CA ASP A 115 6.02 3.64 -15.03
C ASP A 115 4.60 4.17 -15.25
N LEU A 116 4.40 4.98 -16.30
CA LEU A 116 3.10 5.57 -16.61
C LEU A 116 2.05 4.50 -16.89
N GLN A 117 2.40 3.41 -17.58
CA GLN A 117 1.48 2.28 -17.79
C GLN A 117 0.95 1.71 -16.47
N ILE A 118 1.82 1.49 -15.50
CA ILE A 118 1.43 0.97 -14.17
C ILE A 118 0.58 1.98 -13.40
N ILE A 119 0.98 3.25 -13.45
CA ILE A 119 0.27 4.34 -12.79
C ILE A 119 -1.14 4.51 -13.37
N ASP A 120 -1.26 4.49 -14.70
CA ASP A 120 -2.56 4.64 -15.37
C ASP A 120 -3.45 3.42 -15.17
N PHE A 121 -2.87 2.20 -15.14
CA PHE A 121 -3.60 1.00 -14.77
C PHE A 121 -4.23 1.14 -13.38
N ALA A 122 -3.43 1.55 -12.39
CA ALA A 122 -3.92 1.76 -11.03
C ALA A 122 -4.97 2.90 -10.96
N ARG A 123 -4.74 4.02 -11.68
CA ARG A 123 -5.68 5.14 -11.75
C ARG A 123 -7.03 4.73 -12.34
N GLN A 124 -7.02 4.01 -13.46
CA GLN A 124 -8.25 3.56 -14.12
C GLN A 124 -9.01 2.58 -13.22
N LEU A 125 -8.32 1.59 -12.66
CA LEU A 125 -8.94 0.61 -11.77
C LEU A 125 -9.59 1.26 -10.55
N LEU A 126 -8.92 2.25 -9.93
CA LEU A 126 -9.44 2.94 -8.76
C LEU A 126 -10.58 3.94 -9.07
N ARG A 127 -10.58 4.55 -10.25
CA ARG A 127 -11.58 5.57 -10.61
C ARG A 127 -12.83 5.01 -11.31
N ALA A 128 -12.58 4.03 -12.20
CA ALA A 128 -13.62 3.46 -13.06
C ALA A 128 -14.02 2.03 -12.67
N ASN A 129 -13.34 1.43 -11.70
CA ASN A 129 -13.47 0.02 -11.30
C ASN A 129 -13.19 -0.97 -12.45
N ARG A 130 -12.51 -0.51 -13.50
CA ARG A 130 -12.09 -1.30 -14.67
C ARG A 130 -10.94 -0.61 -15.37
N VAL A 131 -10.23 -1.36 -16.20
CA VAL A 131 -9.15 -0.87 -17.05
C VAL A 131 -9.61 -1.02 -18.50
N ASP A 132 -9.26 -0.07 -19.38
CA ASP A 132 -9.55 -0.17 -20.79
C ASP A 132 -8.78 -1.32 -21.44
N GLU A 133 -9.35 -1.89 -22.51
CA GLU A 133 -8.80 -3.08 -23.16
C GLU A 133 -7.37 -2.88 -23.71
N PRO A 134 -7.02 -1.76 -24.35
CA PRO A 134 -5.64 -1.55 -24.83
C PRO A 134 -4.61 -1.59 -23.70
N LEU A 135 -4.86 -0.90 -22.58
CA LEU A 135 -3.95 -0.86 -21.45
C LEU A 135 -3.90 -2.22 -20.74
N ALA A 136 -5.05 -2.87 -20.53
CA ALA A 136 -5.08 -4.19 -19.91
C ALA A 136 -4.25 -5.20 -20.71
N ARG A 137 -4.38 -5.21 -22.04
CA ARG A 137 -3.61 -6.07 -22.94
C ARG A 137 -2.11 -5.78 -22.85
N ALA A 138 -1.72 -4.51 -22.91
CA ALA A 138 -0.31 -4.11 -22.80
C ALA A 138 0.33 -4.55 -21.47
N ILE A 139 -0.42 -4.46 -20.36
CA ILE A 139 0.06 -4.95 -19.06
C ILE A 139 0.16 -6.46 -19.01
N VAL A 140 -0.81 -7.20 -19.58
CA VAL A 140 -0.73 -8.68 -19.66
C VAL A 140 0.45 -9.12 -20.54
N GLU A 141 0.68 -8.47 -21.68
CA GLU A 141 1.82 -8.76 -22.54
C GLU A 141 3.17 -8.51 -21.84
N ARG A 142 3.24 -7.45 -21.02
CA ARG A 142 4.46 -7.07 -20.30
C ARG A 142 4.74 -7.95 -19.08
N LEU A 143 3.73 -8.24 -18.27
CA LEU A 143 3.87 -8.88 -16.96
C LEU A 143 3.47 -10.36 -16.95
N GLY A 144 2.70 -10.79 -17.93
CA GLY A 144 2.04 -12.08 -17.92
C GLY A 144 0.82 -12.12 -16.99
N PRO A 145 -0.01 -13.17 -17.08
CA PRO A 145 -1.26 -13.26 -16.32
C PRO A 145 -1.05 -13.36 -14.81
N ASP A 146 0.03 -13.98 -14.34
CA ASP A 146 0.33 -14.12 -12.92
C ASP A 146 0.59 -12.75 -12.25
N GLU A 147 1.53 -12.00 -12.79
CA GLU A 147 1.88 -10.68 -12.23
C GLU A 147 0.76 -9.63 -12.47
N TYR A 148 -0.07 -9.79 -13.52
CA TYR A 148 -1.27 -8.99 -13.70
C TYR A 148 -2.23 -9.17 -12.51
N VAL A 149 -2.45 -10.41 -12.07
CA VAL A 149 -3.27 -10.71 -10.89
C VAL A 149 -2.62 -10.16 -9.61
N GLN A 150 -1.30 -10.31 -9.47
CA GLN A 150 -0.56 -9.76 -8.34
C GLN A 150 -0.64 -8.23 -8.29
N LEU A 151 -0.55 -7.53 -9.43
CA LEU A 151 -0.70 -6.07 -9.51
C LEU A 151 -2.11 -5.63 -9.08
N THR A 152 -3.13 -6.30 -9.59
CA THR A 152 -4.53 -6.02 -9.22
C THR A 152 -4.76 -6.26 -7.72
N THR A 153 -4.25 -7.38 -7.20
CA THR A 153 -4.33 -7.72 -5.77
C THR A 153 -3.56 -6.71 -4.92
N CYS A 154 -2.40 -6.26 -5.36
CA CYS A 154 -1.60 -5.24 -4.69
C CYS A 154 -2.38 -3.92 -4.53
N ILE A 155 -3.03 -3.45 -5.59
CA ILE A 155 -3.88 -2.25 -5.57
C ILE A 155 -5.02 -2.43 -4.55
N GLY A 156 -5.73 -3.56 -4.59
CA GLY A 156 -6.81 -3.87 -3.63
C GLY A 156 -6.33 -3.96 -2.19
N TYR A 157 -5.17 -4.58 -1.96
CA TYR A 157 -4.56 -4.66 -0.63
C TYR A 157 -4.23 -3.27 -0.06
N TYR A 158 -3.59 -2.40 -0.83
CA TYR A 158 -3.29 -1.05 -0.38
C TYR A 158 -4.54 -0.16 -0.26
N ALA A 159 -5.59 -0.40 -1.07
CA ALA A 159 -6.89 0.26 -0.91
C ALA A 159 -7.53 -0.10 0.45
N MET A 160 -7.53 -1.37 0.82
CA MET A 160 -7.98 -1.83 2.15
C MET A 160 -7.17 -1.17 3.27
N LEU A 161 -5.83 -1.09 3.14
CA LEU A 161 -4.97 -0.38 4.09
C LEU A 161 -5.35 1.09 4.22
N ALA A 162 -5.50 1.77 3.08
CA ALA A 162 -5.85 3.18 3.02
C ALA A 162 -7.20 3.47 3.70
N MET A 163 -8.21 2.67 3.40
CA MET A 163 -9.53 2.77 4.02
C MET A 163 -9.46 2.54 5.54
N THR A 164 -8.67 1.55 5.98
CA THR A 164 -8.51 1.27 7.41
C THR A 164 -7.88 2.45 8.14
N VAL A 165 -6.73 2.95 7.67
CA VAL A 165 -6.04 4.06 8.35
C VAL A 165 -6.85 5.36 8.32
N ASN A 166 -7.56 5.62 7.23
CA ASN A 166 -8.45 6.79 7.12
C ASN A 166 -9.68 6.63 8.01
N GLY A 167 -10.33 5.45 8.01
CA GLY A 167 -11.52 5.18 8.80
C GLY A 167 -11.31 5.36 10.30
N VAL A 168 -10.10 5.05 10.79
CA VAL A 168 -9.73 5.23 12.20
C VAL A 168 -8.99 6.54 12.48
N GLU A 169 -8.73 7.35 11.46
CA GLU A 169 -7.92 8.59 11.56
C GLU A 169 -6.53 8.33 12.18
N LEU A 170 -5.87 7.27 11.71
CA LEU A 170 -4.53 6.96 12.17
C LEU A 170 -3.54 8.04 11.69
N ALA A 171 -2.88 8.71 12.63
CA ALA A 171 -1.92 9.74 12.31
C ALA A 171 -0.73 9.19 11.51
N PRO A 172 -0.28 9.87 10.44
CA PRO A 172 0.95 9.53 9.73
C PRO A 172 2.17 9.77 10.62
N ASN A 173 3.30 9.18 10.25
CA ASN A 173 4.57 9.51 10.88
C ASN A 173 4.94 10.97 10.50
N PRO A 174 5.16 11.86 11.47
CA PRO A 174 5.45 13.28 11.20
C PRO A 174 6.78 13.51 10.47
N LYS A 175 7.65 12.49 10.40
CA LYS A 175 8.91 12.55 9.65
C LYS A 175 8.72 12.26 8.16
N HIS A 176 7.58 11.73 7.76
CA HIS A 176 7.30 11.42 6.36
C HIS A 176 6.63 12.60 5.66
N GLU A 177 6.86 12.69 4.36
CA GLU A 177 6.20 13.69 3.54
C GLU A 177 4.69 13.46 3.50
N SER A 178 3.92 14.54 3.66
CA SER A 178 2.47 14.51 3.56
C SER A 178 2.00 14.88 2.15
N LEU A 179 0.82 14.36 1.78
CA LEU A 179 0.07 14.93 0.67
C LEU A 179 -0.35 16.36 1.05
N LYS A 180 -0.16 17.29 0.14
CA LYS A 180 -0.70 18.64 0.34
C LYS A 180 -2.24 18.52 0.35
N ALA A 181 -2.85 19.22 1.29
CA ALA A 181 -4.29 19.36 1.35
C ALA A 181 -4.82 20.12 0.12
#